data_cb7321065f9af712d20480365380bb75
#
_entry.id   cb7321065f9af712d20480365380bb75
#
_cell.length_a   1.000
_cell.length_b   1.000
_cell.length_c   1.000
_cell.angle_alpha   90.00
_cell.angle_beta   90.00
_cell.angle_gamma   90.00
#
_symmetry.space_group_name_H-M   'P 1'
#
loop_
_entity.id
_entity.type
_entity.pdbx_description
1 polymer ?
#
loop_
_entity_poly.entity_id
_entity_poly.type
_entity_poly.pdbx_seq_one_letter_code
_entity_poly.pdbx_strand_id
1 'polypeptide(L)'
;MDPANHVTMDILSSLRTDTDIKNQNSAHATRMTGSGKNPAKTRILVLDEHTLLRFGLNAYLNSQPDMIVCGEADSIPDAQSKIAECKPHLLLTAFRLGAGDTLEFVQALRVEKPGLLILVYAAFKESIFAEWALRAGANGYLIKTAAKEELPTAIRDVLRGQIYVSRDLARPAFQKSLGTSVQSRVSGNLPVVDNLSHREMHVFLLIGSGLGTKKIAHSLRLRVKTIETHRDNIKHKLGLNSGRQLVERAIKFVGGKLSAAKGRDRGWQE
;
A
#
# COMPACT_ATOMS: atom_id res chain seq x y z
N MET A 1 7.49 12.18 51.43
CA MET A 1 6.13 12.38 50.89
C MET A 1 6.21 12.12 49.41
N ASP A 2 5.82 10.95 49.01
CA ASP A 2 6.01 10.41 47.64
C ASP A 2 4.65 10.37 46.92
N PRO A 3 4.45 11.02 45.79
CA PRO A 3 3.18 11.04 45.06
C PRO A 3 3.15 10.00 43.92
N ALA A 4 3.29 8.71 44.24
CA ALA A 4 3.25 7.61 43.26
C ALA A 4 2.26 6.50 43.65
N ASN A 5 1.01 6.88 44.01
CA ASN A 5 0.03 5.86 44.43
C ASN A 5 -1.44 6.21 44.08
N HIS A 6 -1.69 6.76 42.87
CA HIS A 6 -3.07 7.10 42.47
C HIS A 6 -3.49 6.70 41.05
N VAL A 7 -2.81 5.77 40.38
CA VAL A 7 -3.18 5.36 39.01
C VAL A 7 -3.54 3.88 38.86
N THR A 8 -3.58 3.11 39.95
CA THR A 8 -3.72 1.63 39.87
C THR A 8 -5.11 1.09 40.30
N MET A 9 -6.14 1.94 40.43
CA MET A 9 -7.44 1.47 40.96
C MET A 9 -8.64 1.57 40.00
N ASP A 10 -8.45 1.96 38.72
CA ASP A 10 -9.58 2.14 37.78
C ASP A 10 -9.69 1.06 36.69
N ILE A 11 -8.88 -0.02 36.73
CA ILE A 11 -8.92 -1.09 35.72
C ILE A 11 -9.66 -2.35 36.16
N LEU A 12 -10.10 -2.44 37.42
CA LEU A 12 -10.72 -3.67 37.96
C LEU A 12 -12.25 -3.61 38.17
N SER A 13 -12.92 -2.54 37.73
CA SER A 13 -14.38 -2.40 37.91
C SER A 13 -15.25 -2.71 36.69
N SER A 14 -14.67 -3.20 35.59
CA SER A 14 -15.41 -3.51 34.33
C SER A 14 -15.60 -5.00 34.02
N LEU A 15 -15.33 -5.89 34.95
CA LEU A 15 -15.70 -7.30 34.80
C LEU A 15 -17.03 -7.56 35.55
N ARG A 16 -18.15 -7.20 34.89
CA ARG A 16 -19.49 -7.68 35.27
C ARG A 16 -19.78 -8.97 34.52
N THR A 17 -20.11 -9.98 35.30
CA THR A 17 -20.39 -11.35 34.95
C THR A 17 -21.61 -11.53 34.03
N ASP A 18 -21.47 -12.48 33.09
CA ASP A 18 -22.38 -12.96 32.05
C ASP A 18 -23.66 -13.68 32.55
N THR A 19 -24.41 -13.15 33.51
CA THR A 19 -25.58 -13.90 34.02
C THR A 19 -26.93 -13.15 33.93
N ASP A 20 -26.96 -11.87 33.51
CA ASP A 20 -28.21 -11.07 33.52
C ASP A 20 -28.80 -10.69 32.14
N ILE A 21 -28.39 -11.30 31.04
CA ILE A 21 -28.90 -11.00 29.70
C ILE A 21 -29.84 -12.11 29.16
N LYS A 22 -30.55 -12.83 29.98
CA LYS A 22 -31.51 -13.87 29.49
C LYS A 22 -32.98 -13.60 29.74
N ASN A 23 -33.42 -12.38 30.13
CA ASN A 23 -34.84 -12.20 30.46
C ASN A 23 -35.52 -10.91 29.98
N GLN A 24 -35.05 -10.28 28.86
CA GLN A 24 -35.77 -9.14 28.28
C GLN A 24 -35.96 -9.19 26.74
N ASN A 25 -35.98 -10.35 26.12
CA ASN A 25 -36.24 -10.47 24.67
C ASN A 25 -37.53 -11.26 24.37
N SER A 26 -38.64 -10.87 24.99
CA SER A 26 -39.93 -11.51 24.66
C SER A 26 -41.10 -10.52 24.54
N ALA A 27 -40.90 -9.32 24.07
CA ALA A 27 -42.02 -8.43 23.77
C ALA A 27 -41.60 -7.25 22.87
N HIS A 28 -41.18 -7.46 21.62
CA HIS A 28 -41.27 -6.45 20.56
C HIS A 28 -41.01 -7.04 19.17
N ALA A 29 -41.66 -8.15 18.86
CA ALA A 29 -41.74 -8.66 17.49
C ALA A 29 -43.07 -8.20 16.87
N THR A 30 -43.19 -6.91 16.54
CA THR A 30 -44.25 -6.48 15.61
C THR A 30 -43.91 -5.11 15.03
N ARG A 31 -43.78 -5.08 13.70
CA ARG A 31 -43.72 -3.90 12.82
C ARG A 31 -42.41 -3.12 12.76
N MET A 32 -41.53 -3.53 11.86
CA MET A 32 -40.88 -2.60 10.92
C MET A 32 -40.73 -3.27 9.55
N THR A 33 -41.80 -3.25 8.75
CA THR A 33 -41.68 -3.29 7.29
C THR A 33 -41.16 -1.93 6.84
N GLY A 34 -39.86 -1.68 7.08
CA GLY A 34 -39.15 -0.52 6.58
C GLY A 34 -38.53 -0.89 5.23
N SER A 35 -38.98 -0.25 4.17
CA SER A 35 -38.44 -0.21 2.81
C SER A 35 -36.92 -0.39 2.83
N GLY A 36 -36.44 -1.57 2.44
CA GLY A 36 -35.01 -1.90 2.32
C GLY A 36 -34.37 -1.07 1.21
N LYS A 37 -33.94 0.15 1.51
CA LYS A 37 -32.91 0.80 0.70
C LYS A 37 -31.66 -0.04 0.84
N ASN A 38 -31.38 -0.85 -0.18
CA ASN A 38 -30.10 -1.54 -0.34
C ASN A 38 -28.99 -0.47 -0.12
N PRO A 39 -28.12 -0.60 0.88
CA PRO A 39 -27.13 0.43 1.16
C PRO A 39 -26.35 0.71 -0.13
N ALA A 40 -26.18 2.01 -0.44
CA ALA A 40 -25.53 2.42 -1.68
C ALA A 40 -24.13 1.79 -1.73
N LYS A 41 -23.86 1.03 -2.79
CA LYS A 41 -22.58 0.34 -2.99
C LYS A 41 -21.42 1.33 -3.01
N THR A 42 -20.30 0.94 -2.42
CA THR A 42 -19.05 1.71 -2.51
C THR A 42 -18.54 1.74 -3.93
N ARG A 43 -18.38 2.94 -4.49
CA ARG A 43 -17.84 3.16 -5.83
C ARG A 43 -16.32 3.16 -5.80
N ILE A 44 -15.72 2.25 -6.56
CA ILE A 44 -14.28 2.05 -6.64
C ILE A 44 -13.82 2.36 -8.07
N LEU A 45 -12.80 3.19 -8.21
CA LEU A 45 -12.05 3.37 -9.46
C LEU A 45 -10.80 2.50 -9.41
N VAL A 46 -10.58 1.68 -10.43
CA VAL A 46 -9.38 0.83 -10.54
C VAL A 46 -8.39 1.46 -11.51
N LEU A 47 -7.15 1.70 -11.06
CA LEU A 47 -6.06 2.26 -11.84
C LEU A 47 -4.87 1.30 -11.88
N ASP A 48 -4.67 0.63 -13.01
CA ASP A 48 -3.52 -0.26 -13.25
C ASP A 48 -3.24 -0.34 -14.77
N GLU A 49 -1.98 -0.41 -15.20
CA GLU A 49 -1.62 -0.53 -16.62
C GLU A 49 -1.93 -1.92 -17.21
N HIS A 50 -2.07 -2.96 -16.36
CA HIS A 50 -2.28 -4.35 -16.79
C HIS A 50 -3.78 -4.64 -17.03
N THR A 51 -4.17 -4.74 -18.28
CA THR A 51 -5.58 -4.95 -18.68
C THR A 51 -6.21 -6.19 -18.05
N LEU A 52 -5.51 -7.33 -18.04
CA LEU A 52 -6.06 -8.56 -17.47
C LEU A 52 -6.26 -8.46 -15.95
N LEU A 53 -5.36 -7.75 -15.26
CA LEU A 53 -5.51 -7.52 -13.82
C LEU A 53 -6.70 -6.61 -13.53
N ARG A 54 -6.90 -5.52 -14.29
CA ARG A 54 -8.09 -4.67 -14.16
C ARG A 54 -9.37 -5.46 -14.36
N PHE A 55 -9.43 -6.29 -15.42
CA PHE A 55 -10.58 -7.16 -15.67
C PHE A 55 -10.85 -8.09 -14.48
N GLY A 56 -9.83 -8.74 -13.93
CA GLY A 56 -9.96 -9.61 -12.76
C GLY A 56 -10.42 -8.86 -11.51
N LEU A 57 -9.86 -7.68 -11.25
CA LEU A 57 -10.27 -6.81 -10.13
C LEU A 57 -11.70 -6.34 -10.27
N ASN A 58 -12.11 -5.95 -11.48
CA ASN A 58 -13.49 -5.55 -11.79
C ASN A 58 -14.47 -6.70 -11.47
N ALA A 59 -14.25 -7.87 -12.04
CA ALA A 59 -15.10 -9.04 -11.81
C ALA A 59 -15.17 -9.40 -10.32
N TYR A 60 -14.02 -9.39 -9.63
CA TYR A 60 -13.94 -9.77 -8.21
C TYR A 60 -14.60 -8.75 -7.28
N LEU A 61 -14.34 -7.45 -7.48
CA LEU A 61 -14.94 -6.40 -6.66
C LEU A 61 -16.45 -6.27 -6.89
N ASN A 62 -16.91 -6.41 -8.14
CA ASN A 62 -18.36 -6.41 -8.44
C ASN A 62 -19.10 -7.64 -7.90
N SER A 63 -18.40 -8.74 -7.60
CA SER A 63 -18.99 -9.90 -6.91
C SER A 63 -19.26 -9.64 -5.41
N GLN A 64 -18.70 -8.57 -4.85
CA GLN A 64 -18.97 -8.20 -3.46
C GLN A 64 -20.31 -7.48 -3.35
N PRO A 65 -21.12 -7.76 -2.30
CA PRO A 65 -22.45 -7.19 -2.16
C PRO A 65 -22.46 -5.68 -1.96
N ASP A 66 -21.41 -5.14 -1.37
CA ASP A 66 -21.26 -3.75 -0.90
C ASP A 66 -20.33 -2.87 -1.78
N MET A 67 -19.85 -3.42 -2.91
CA MET A 67 -18.89 -2.74 -3.78
C MET A 67 -19.35 -2.69 -5.23
N ILE A 68 -18.88 -1.69 -5.98
CA ILE A 68 -19.05 -1.57 -7.42
C ILE A 68 -17.84 -0.87 -8.02
N VAL A 69 -17.27 -1.42 -9.08
CA VAL A 69 -16.25 -0.73 -9.89
C VAL A 69 -16.98 0.26 -10.80
N CYS A 70 -16.81 1.55 -10.52
CA CYS A 70 -17.48 2.63 -11.28
C CYS A 70 -16.66 3.09 -12.49
N GLY A 71 -15.40 2.65 -12.61
CA GLY A 71 -14.54 2.94 -13.73
C GLY A 71 -13.20 2.20 -13.64
N GLU A 72 -12.54 2.09 -14.79
CA GLU A 72 -11.19 1.53 -14.93
C GLU A 72 -10.33 2.53 -15.68
N ALA A 73 -9.08 2.68 -15.26
CA ALA A 73 -8.09 3.53 -15.90
C ALA A 73 -6.76 2.79 -16.06
N ASP A 74 -6.05 3.07 -17.15
CA ASP A 74 -4.72 2.49 -17.41
C ASP A 74 -3.58 3.48 -17.22
N SER A 75 -3.91 4.77 -17.07
CA SER A 75 -2.97 5.88 -16.96
C SER A 75 -3.49 6.96 -16.01
N ILE A 76 -2.58 7.81 -15.52
CA ILE A 76 -2.93 8.92 -14.63
C ILE A 76 -3.91 9.90 -15.31
N PRO A 77 -3.70 10.34 -16.57
CA PRO A 77 -4.66 11.23 -17.23
C PRO A 77 -6.06 10.62 -17.36
N ASP A 78 -6.18 9.32 -17.67
CA ASP A 78 -7.45 8.62 -17.76
C ASP A 78 -8.12 8.53 -16.38
N ALA A 79 -7.33 8.24 -15.32
CA ALA A 79 -7.85 8.22 -13.96
C ALA A 79 -8.41 9.59 -13.52
N GLN A 80 -7.73 10.70 -13.87
CA GLN A 80 -8.20 12.05 -13.57
C GLN A 80 -9.58 12.34 -14.20
N SER A 81 -9.76 11.99 -15.47
CA SER A 81 -11.05 12.10 -16.16
C SER A 81 -12.13 11.30 -15.47
N LYS A 82 -11.84 10.02 -15.14
CA LYS A 82 -12.80 9.11 -14.51
C LYS A 82 -13.12 9.46 -13.05
N ILE A 83 -12.19 10.05 -12.31
CA ILE A 83 -12.48 10.59 -10.97
C ILE A 83 -13.54 11.70 -11.05
N ALA A 84 -13.46 12.56 -12.05
CA ALA A 84 -14.45 13.62 -12.26
C ALA A 84 -15.81 13.06 -12.68
N GLU A 85 -15.83 12.08 -13.57
CA GLU A 85 -17.04 11.47 -14.12
C GLU A 85 -17.78 10.61 -13.09
N CYS A 86 -17.11 9.59 -12.55
CA CYS A 86 -17.77 8.60 -11.70
C CYS A 86 -17.68 8.90 -10.20
N LYS A 87 -16.97 9.96 -9.78
CA LYS A 87 -16.87 10.41 -8.38
C LYS A 87 -16.70 9.23 -7.40
N PRO A 88 -15.60 8.47 -7.48
CA PRO A 88 -15.37 7.29 -6.66
C PRO A 88 -15.26 7.65 -5.18
N HIS A 89 -15.64 6.72 -4.30
CA HIS A 89 -15.35 6.82 -2.88
C HIS A 89 -13.92 6.37 -2.57
N LEU A 90 -13.39 5.42 -3.38
CA LEU A 90 -12.05 4.87 -3.23
C LEU A 90 -11.38 4.70 -4.60
N LEU A 91 -10.12 5.12 -4.68
CA LEU A 91 -9.19 4.81 -5.77
C LEU A 91 -8.32 3.62 -5.35
N LEU A 92 -8.45 2.51 -6.09
CA LEU A 92 -7.52 1.37 -6.02
C LEU A 92 -6.47 1.57 -7.10
N THR A 93 -5.23 1.88 -6.73
CA THR A 93 -4.18 2.21 -7.69
C THR A 93 -2.98 1.31 -7.59
N ALA A 94 -2.39 0.95 -8.73
CA ALA A 94 -1.07 0.34 -8.75
C ALA A 94 -0.02 1.31 -8.18
N PHE A 95 1.03 0.75 -7.55
CA PHE A 95 2.18 1.56 -7.07
C PHE A 95 3.01 2.14 -8.24
N ARG A 96 3.02 1.46 -9.39
CA ARG A 96 3.71 1.87 -10.62
C ARG A 96 2.77 1.84 -11.81
N LEU A 97 2.84 2.88 -12.63
CA LEU A 97 2.05 3.07 -13.83
C LEU A 97 2.97 3.59 -14.93
N GLY A 98 3.51 2.71 -15.76
CA GLY A 98 4.32 3.04 -16.92
C GLY A 98 5.20 4.28 -16.75
N ALA A 99 4.85 5.36 -17.42
CA ALA A 99 5.55 6.64 -17.38
C ALA A 99 5.16 7.56 -16.20
N GLY A 100 4.09 7.25 -15.46
CA GLY A 100 3.56 8.10 -14.39
C GLY A 100 4.26 7.87 -13.04
N ASP A 101 4.37 8.94 -12.25
CA ASP A 101 4.74 8.84 -10.83
C ASP A 101 3.46 8.78 -10.00
N THR A 102 3.10 7.56 -9.57
CA THR A 102 1.87 7.33 -8.81
C THR A 102 1.89 8.02 -7.45
N LEU A 103 3.06 8.16 -6.82
CA LEU A 103 3.15 8.81 -5.50
C LEU A 103 2.93 10.32 -5.63
N GLU A 104 3.50 10.95 -6.67
CA GLU A 104 3.24 12.35 -6.99
C GLU A 104 1.74 12.57 -7.29
N PHE A 105 1.12 11.66 -8.05
CA PHE A 105 -0.31 11.71 -8.32
C PHE A 105 -1.15 11.55 -7.05
N VAL A 106 -0.79 10.64 -6.15
CA VAL A 106 -1.47 10.48 -4.85
C VAL A 106 -1.36 11.75 -4.01
N GLN A 107 -0.18 12.41 -3.98
CA GLN A 107 0.02 13.67 -3.27
C GLN A 107 -0.88 14.79 -3.85
N ALA A 108 -0.93 14.91 -5.18
CA ALA A 108 -1.78 15.89 -5.83
C ALA A 108 -3.27 15.63 -5.52
N LEU A 109 -3.72 14.37 -5.61
CA LEU A 109 -5.09 14.00 -5.26
C LEU A 109 -5.43 14.29 -3.79
N ARG A 110 -4.49 14.15 -2.87
CA ARG A 110 -4.72 14.45 -1.46
C ARG A 110 -5.02 15.94 -1.24
N VAL A 111 -4.40 16.81 -2.01
CA VAL A 111 -4.66 18.26 -1.98
C VAL A 111 -6.00 18.59 -2.65
N GLU A 112 -6.24 18.04 -3.85
CA GLU A 112 -7.40 18.37 -4.67
C GLU A 112 -8.71 17.71 -4.21
N LYS A 113 -8.61 16.48 -3.70
CA LYS A 113 -9.72 15.60 -3.33
C LYS A 113 -9.49 14.96 -1.94
N PRO A 114 -9.45 15.74 -0.85
CA PRO A 114 -9.10 15.23 0.48
C PRO A 114 -10.03 14.10 0.98
N GLY A 115 -11.27 14.06 0.50
CA GLY A 115 -12.24 13.02 0.84
C GLY A 115 -12.11 11.72 0.04
N LEU A 116 -11.30 11.69 -1.04
CA LEU A 116 -11.09 10.47 -1.82
C LEU A 116 -10.15 9.53 -1.06
N LEU A 117 -10.62 8.33 -0.76
CA LEU A 117 -9.77 7.31 -0.15
C LEU A 117 -8.90 6.64 -1.21
N ILE A 118 -7.66 6.33 -0.84
CA ILE A 118 -6.66 5.78 -1.77
C ILE A 118 -6.04 4.53 -1.17
N LEU A 119 -6.21 3.38 -1.83
CA LEU A 119 -5.55 2.13 -1.51
C LEU A 119 -4.55 1.78 -2.60
N VAL A 120 -3.27 1.70 -2.24
CA VAL A 120 -2.22 1.30 -3.16
C VAL A 120 -2.13 -0.23 -3.20
N TYR A 121 -2.21 -0.81 -4.41
CA TYR A 121 -2.15 -2.25 -4.66
C TYR A 121 -0.89 -2.58 -5.48
N ALA A 122 0.12 -3.14 -4.83
CA ALA A 122 1.48 -3.19 -5.35
C ALA A 122 2.10 -4.59 -5.37
N ALA A 123 3.00 -4.82 -6.34
CA ALA A 123 3.80 -6.05 -6.40
C ALA A 123 4.96 -6.08 -5.39
N PHE A 124 5.28 -4.93 -4.79
CA PHE A 124 6.43 -4.76 -3.89
C PHE A 124 6.05 -5.09 -2.45
N LYS A 125 6.86 -5.95 -1.81
CA LYS A 125 6.67 -6.43 -0.43
C LYS A 125 7.46 -5.64 0.62
N GLU A 126 8.18 -4.63 0.23
CA GLU A 126 9.05 -3.89 1.14
C GLU A 126 8.28 -2.82 1.91
N SER A 127 8.52 -2.77 3.21
CA SER A 127 7.87 -1.79 4.10
C SER A 127 8.13 -0.34 3.70
N ILE A 128 9.27 -0.06 3.05
CA ILE A 128 9.60 1.28 2.57
C ILE A 128 8.58 1.80 1.54
N PHE A 129 8.06 0.94 0.66
CA PHE A 129 7.06 1.36 -0.31
C PHE A 129 5.71 1.64 0.33
N ALA A 130 5.35 0.86 1.36
CA ALA A 130 4.17 1.15 2.15
C ALA A 130 4.32 2.49 2.88
N GLU A 131 5.47 2.74 3.50
CA GLU A 131 5.77 4.00 4.17
C GLU A 131 5.65 5.20 3.22
N TRP A 132 6.21 5.09 2.01
CA TRP A 132 6.10 6.16 1.01
C TRP A 132 4.69 6.38 0.49
N ALA A 133 3.94 5.31 0.25
CA ALA A 133 2.54 5.43 -0.15
C ALA A 133 1.72 6.17 0.92
N LEU A 134 1.90 5.80 2.19
CA LEU A 134 1.22 6.45 3.32
C LEU A 134 1.65 7.90 3.50
N ARG A 135 2.96 8.21 3.39
CA ARG A 135 3.47 9.60 3.43
C ARG A 135 2.97 10.44 2.25
N ALA A 136 2.76 9.84 1.08
CA ALA A 136 2.15 10.50 -0.05
C ALA A 136 0.65 10.79 0.17
N GLY A 137 0.04 10.22 1.21
CA GLY A 137 -1.35 10.42 1.57
C GLY A 137 -2.29 9.27 1.20
N ALA A 138 -1.76 8.09 0.84
CA ALA A 138 -2.59 6.90 0.71
C ALA A 138 -3.17 6.48 2.07
N ASN A 139 -4.36 5.90 2.06
CA ASN A 139 -5.04 5.36 3.23
C ASN A 139 -4.67 3.90 3.49
N GLY A 140 -4.00 3.24 2.54
CA GLY A 140 -3.53 1.89 2.75
C GLY A 140 -2.60 1.40 1.66
N TYR A 141 -1.95 0.26 1.96
CA TYR A 141 -1.03 -0.43 1.07
C TYR A 141 -1.26 -1.94 1.16
N LEU A 142 -1.65 -2.54 0.04
CA LEU A 142 -1.89 -3.97 -0.10
C LEU A 142 -0.95 -4.57 -1.14
N ILE A 143 -0.29 -5.70 -0.81
CA ILE A 143 0.56 -6.40 -1.77
C ILE A 143 -0.28 -7.26 -2.73
N LYS A 144 0.10 -7.31 -4.02
CA LYS A 144 -0.60 -8.10 -5.06
C LYS A 144 -0.55 -9.61 -4.83
N THR A 145 0.35 -10.07 -3.96
CA THR A 145 0.47 -11.49 -3.57
C THR A 145 -0.30 -11.83 -2.29
N ALA A 146 -1.03 -10.88 -1.72
CA ALA A 146 -1.96 -11.14 -0.62
C ALA A 146 -3.09 -12.08 -1.07
N ALA A 147 -3.70 -12.80 -0.13
CA ALA A 147 -4.87 -13.60 -0.42
C ALA A 147 -6.00 -12.72 -0.98
N LYS A 148 -6.79 -13.23 -1.93
CA LYS A 148 -7.84 -12.46 -2.59
C LYS A 148 -8.85 -11.87 -1.60
N GLU A 149 -9.09 -12.55 -0.50
CA GLU A 149 -10.00 -12.14 0.58
C GLU A 149 -9.51 -10.91 1.35
N GLU A 150 -8.20 -10.63 1.30
CA GLU A 150 -7.63 -9.44 1.94
C GLU A 150 -8.03 -8.15 1.22
N LEU A 151 -8.24 -8.17 -0.09
CA LEU A 151 -8.57 -6.95 -0.84
C LEU A 151 -9.91 -6.32 -0.42
N PRO A 152 -11.04 -7.05 -0.35
CA PRO A 152 -12.29 -6.47 0.16
C PRO A 152 -12.18 -6.05 1.63
N THR A 153 -11.42 -6.79 2.43
CA THR A 153 -11.18 -6.43 3.84
C THR A 153 -10.42 -5.12 3.94
N ALA A 154 -9.32 -4.96 3.21
CA ALA A 154 -8.53 -3.73 3.16
C ALA A 154 -9.38 -2.52 2.73
N ILE A 155 -10.23 -2.70 1.71
CA ILE A 155 -11.15 -1.65 1.24
C ILE A 155 -12.12 -1.24 2.36
N ARG A 156 -12.74 -2.21 3.04
CA ARG A 156 -13.68 -1.93 4.14
C ARG A 156 -13.01 -1.22 5.32
N ASP A 157 -11.79 -1.62 5.67
CA ASP A 157 -11.04 -0.99 6.75
C ASP A 157 -10.68 0.46 6.40
N VAL A 158 -10.23 0.71 5.17
CA VAL A 158 -9.96 2.05 4.67
C VAL A 158 -11.23 2.92 4.66
N LEU A 159 -12.37 2.36 4.28
CA LEU A 159 -13.68 3.06 4.30
C LEU A 159 -14.13 3.43 5.72
N ARG A 160 -13.70 2.67 6.73
CA ARG A 160 -13.92 2.97 8.16
C ARG A 160 -12.93 4.00 8.73
N GLY A 161 -12.05 4.55 7.88
CA GLY A 161 -11.01 5.49 8.30
C GLY A 161 -9.77 4.85 8.92
N GLN A 162 -9.63 3.54 8.83
CA GLN A 162 -8.45 2.84 9.32
C GLN A 162 -7.33 2.85 8.26
N ILE A 163 -6.08 2.95 8.69
CA ILE A 163 -4.93 2.76 7.81
C ILE A 163 -4.72 1.26 7.63
N TYR A 164 -4.74 0.79 6.39
CA TYR A 164 -4.49 -0.62 6.08
C TYR A 164 -3.06 -0.84 5.55
N VAL A 165 -2.36 -1.80 6.12
CA VAL A 165 -1.08 -2.31 5.59
C VAL A 165 -1.10 -3.82 5.67
N SER A 166 -0.72 -4.50 4.57
CA SER A 166 -0.63 -5.97 4.53
C SER A 166 0.14 -6.51 5.73
N ARG A 167 -0.36 -7.56 6.36
CA ARG A 167 0.17 -8.16 7.59
C ARG A 167 1.65 -8.51 7.49
N ASP A 168 2.10 -8.96 6.33
CA ASP A 168 3.51 -9.29 6.07
C ASP A 168 4.44 -8.06 6.18
N LEU A 169 3.91 -6.84 6.02
CA LEU A 169 4.64 -5.58 6.11
C LEU A 169 4.53 -4.93 7.49
N ALA A 170 3.41 -5.14 8.17
CA ALA A 170 3.17 -4.57 9.49
C ALA A 170 4.10 -5.17 10.57
N ARG A 171 4.42 -6.48 10.50
CA ARG A 171 5.27 -7.17 11.50
C ARG A 171 6.67 -6.56 11.67
N PRO A 172 7.45 -6.29 10.59
CA PRO A 172 8.77 -5.67 10.73
C PRO A 172 8.71 -4.24 11.27
N ALA A 173 7.73 -3.46 10.87
CA ALA A 173 7.55 -2.08 11.34
C ALA A 173 7.19 -2.05 12.84
N PHE A 174 6.33 -2.96 13.29
CA PHE A 174 5.94 -3.09 14.70
C PHE A 174 7.11 -3.58 15.58
N GLN A 175 7.93 -4.51 15.09
CA GLN A 175 9.15 -4.95 15.79
C GLN A 175 10.15 -3.81 15.97
N LYS A 176 10.29 -2.94 14.97
CA LYS A 176 11.17 -1.76 15.04
C LYS A 176 10.66 -0.72 16.06
N SER A 177 9.36 -0.55 16.20
CA SER A 177 8.76 0.39 17.16
C SER A 177 8.76 -0.09 18.61
N LEU A 178 8.77 -1.42 18.83
CA LEU A 178 8.84 -2.00 20.18
C LEU A 178 10.24 -2.06 20.77
N GLY A 179 11.27 -1.51 20.10
CA GLY A 179 12.65 -1.47 20.61
C GLY A 179 13.30 -2.85 20.81
N THR A 180 12.64 -3.94 20.42
CA THR A 180 13.21 -5.27 20.38
C THR A 180 14.08 -5.40 19.11
N SER A 181 15.20 -4.67 19.08
CA SER A 181 16.28 -4.94 18.14
C SER A 181 16.94 -6.26 18.51
N VAL A 182 16.29 -7.37 18.22
CA VAL A 182 17.04 -8.61 18.01
C VAL A 182 17.87 -8.35 16.76
N GLN A 183 19.14 -8.14 17.04
CA GLN A 183 20.21 -7.87 16.09
C GLN A 183 20.05 -8.71 14.81
N SER A 184 19.47 -8.14 13.77
CA SER A 184 19.76 -8.57 12.40
C SER A 184 21.16 -8.09 12.04
N ARG A 185 22.16 -8.69 12.69
CA ARG A 185 23.57 -8.64 12.28
C ARG A 185 23.79 -9.58 11.09
N VAL A 186 22.95 -9.50 10.07
CA VAL A 186 23.22 -10.10 8.75
C VAL A 186 22.66 -9.16 7.69
N SER A 187 23.36 -8.07 7.50
CA SER A 187 23.49 -7.39 6.22
C SER A 187 24.49 -6.26 6.43
N GLY A 188 25.69 -6.49 5.91
CA GLY A 188 26.73 -5.46 5.90
C GLY A 188 26.19 -4.14 5.42
N ASN A 189 26.60 -3.11 6.10
CA ASN A 189 26.49 -1.66 5.89
C ASN A 189 25.98 -1.26 4.49
N LEU A 190 24.68 -1.44 4.23
CA LEU A 190 24.05 -0.96 3.01
C LEU A 190 23.63 0.49 3.27
N PRO A 191 24.20 1.49 2.57
CA PRO A 191 23.72 2.87 2.68
C PRO A 191 22.23 2.88 2.45
N VAL A 192 21.54 3.58 3.33
CA VAL A 192 20.07 3.53 3.48
C VAL A 192 19.46 4.14 2.23
N VAL A 193 18.81 3.32 1.39
CA VAL A 193 18.03 3.79 0.21
C VAL A 193 16.88 4.72 0.61
N ASP A 194 16.61 4.85 1.91
CA ASP A 194 15.59 5.72 2.50
C ASP A 194 15.82 7.21 2.22
N ASN A 195 17.06 7.60 1.81
CA ASN A 195 17.41 8.97 1.46
C ASN A 195 17.09 9.35 0.01
N LEU A 196 16.63 8.39 -0.81
CA LEU A 196 16.22 8.67 -2.17
C LEU A 196 14.85 9.34 -2.20
N SER A 197 14.70 10.36 -3.06
CA SER A 197 13.35 10.87 -3.37
C SER A 197 12.52 9.80 -4.11
N HIS A 198 11.20 9.96 -4.16
CA HIS A 198 10.31 9.03 -4.89
C HIS A 198 10.77 8.83 -6.34
N ARG A 199 11.16 9.93 -7.02
CA ARG A 199 11.61 9.87 -8.41
C ARG A 199 12.94 9.15 -8.56
N GLU A 200 13.90 9.40 -7.68
CA GLU A 200 15.19 8.72 -7.66
C GLU A 200 15.03 7.22 -7.38
N MET A 201 14.17 6.83 -6.44
CA MET A 201 13.89 5.43 -6.19
C MET A 201 13.22 4.76 -7.39
N HIS A 202 12.29 5.44 -8.07
CA HIS A 202 11.69 4.89 -9.29
C HIS A 202 12.75 4.61 -10.36
N VAL A 203 13.65 5.56 -10.59
CA VAL A 203 14.80 5.39 -11.50
C VAL A 203 15.71 4.26 -11.01
N PHE A 204 15.99 4.17 -9.71
CA PHE A 204 16.82 3.11 -9.10
C PHE A 204 16.23 1.71 -9.31
N LEU A 205 14.92 1.55 -9.14
CA LEU A 205 14.21 0.28 -9.38
C LEU A 205 14.25 -0.11 -10.86
N LEU A 206 14.09 0.84 -11.77
CA LEU A 206 14.17 0.57 -13.21
C LEU A 206 15.60 0.16 -13.64
N ILE A 207 16.63 0.76 -13.03
CA ILE A 207 18.03 0.32 -13.20
C ILE A 207 18.19 -1.13 -12.70
N GLY A 208 17.66 -1.43 -11.51
CA GLY A 208 17.72 -2.77 -10.93
C GLY A 208 16.95 -3.84 -11.73
N SER A 209 15.93 -3.42 -12.48
CA SER A 209 15.21 -4.25 -13.44
C SER A 209 15.94 -4.42 -14.79
N GLY A 210 17.20 -3.92 -14.91
CA GLY A 210 18.01 -4.06 -16.10
C GLY A 210 17.75 -3.03 -17.22
N LEU A 211 16.98 -1.97 -16.97
CA LEU A 211 16.71 -0.95 -17.99
C LEU A 211 17.89 0.02 -18.11
N GLY A 212 18.33 0.26 -19.35
CA GLY A 212 19.33 1.30 -19.67
C GLY A 212 18.72 2.70 -19.66
N THR A 213 19.56 3.73 -19.50
CA THR A 213 19.17 5.15 -19.36
C THR A 213 18.18 5.62 -20.42
N LYS A 214 18.39 5.27 -21.72
CA LYS A 214 17.48 5.64 -22.82
C LYS A 214 16.10 5.00 -22.66
N LYS A 215 16.02 3.73 -22.28
CA LYS A 215 14.75 3.02 -22.04
C LYS A 215 14.02 3.60 -20.82
N ILE A 216 14.74 3.94 -19.77
CA ILE A 216 14.18 4.61 -18.58
C ILE A 216 13.61 5.99 -18.98
N ALA A 217 14.37 6.79 -19.74
CA ALA A 217 13.93 8.09 -20.22
C ALA A 217 12.64 7.98 -21.05
N HIS A 218 12.57 7.00 -21.95
CA HIS A 218 11.38 6.74 -22.75
C HIS A 218 10.18 6.31 -21.87
N SER A 219 10.38 5.34 -20.98
CA SER A 219 9.31 4.82 -20.09
C SER A 219 8.77 5.86 -19.12
N LEU A 220 9.61 6.80 -18.69
CA LEU A 220 9.22 7.88 -17.77
C LEU A 220 8.83 9.19 -18.51
N ARG A 221 8.85 9.20 -19.86
CA ARG A 221 8.60 10.39 -20.71
C ARG A 221 9.47 11.58 -20.31
N LEU A 222 10.73 11.32 -19.96
CA LEU A 222 11.73 12.32 -19.60
C LEU A 222 12.85 12.39 -20.62
N ARG A 223 13.62 13.47 -20.58
CA ARG A 223 14.86 13.59 -21.35
C ARG A 223 15.94 12.67 -20.76
N VAL A 224 16.78 12.10 -21.62
CA VAL A 224 17.92 11.26 -21.19
C VAL A 224 18.78 12.00 -20.16
N LYS A 225 19.04 13.30 -20.40
CA LYS A 225 19.79 14.16 -19.47
C LYS A 225 19.21 14.23 -18.06
N THR A 226 17.86 14.25 -17.95
CA THR A 226 17.18 14.22 -16.64
C THR A 226 17.40 12.90 -15.92
N ILE A 227 17.39 11.77 -16.63
CA ILE A 227 17.70 10.47 -16.03
C ILE A 227 19.17 10.38 -15.59
N GLU A 228 20.10 10.96 -16.36
CA GLU A 228 21.51 11.07 -15.96
C GLU A 228 21.66 11.86 -14.66
N THR A 229 20.98 12.99 -14.54
CA THR A 229 20.95 13.78 -13.29
C THR A 229 20.40 12.97 -12.12
N HIS A 230 19.29 12.24 -12.30
CA HIS A 230 18.78 11.34 -11.24
C HIS A 230 19.80 10.26 -10.87
N ARG A 231 20.49 9.65 -11.83
CA ARG A 231 21.53 8.65 -11.57
C ARG A 231 22.70 9.23 -10.77
N ASP A 232 23.10 10.46 -11.07
CA ASP A 232 24.18 11.15 -10.34
C ASP A 232 23.75 11.48 -8.90
N ASN A 233 22.54 11.98 -8.71
CA ASN A 233 21.98 12.22 -7.40
C ASN A 233 21.86 10.93 -6.57
N ILE A 234 21.43 9.83 -7.18
CA ILE A 234 21.34 8.53 -6.51
C ILE A 234 22.75 8.06 -6.09
N LYS A 235 23.74 8.17 -6.98
CA LYS A 235 25.14 7.82 -6.64
C LYS A 235 25.63 8.63 -5.44
N HIS A 236 25.42 9.95 -5.47
CA HIS A 236 25.82 10.82 -4.38
C HIS A 236 25.15 10.43 -3.05
N LYS A 237 23.82 10.26 -3.05
CA LYS A 237 23.04 9.91 -1.85
C LYS A 237 23.37 8.53 -1.29
N LEU A 238 23.77 7.59 -2.15
CA LEU A 238 24.15 6.23 -1.74
C LEU A 238 25.67 6.05 -1.55
N GLY A 239 26.48 7.12 -1.67
CA GLY A 239 27.94 7.07 -1.52
C GLY A 239 28.61 6.18 -2.57
N LEU A 240 28.10 6.15 -3.81
CA LEU A 240 28.62 5.32 -4.89
C LEU A 240 29.51 6.12 -5.85
N ASN A 241 30.68 5.56 -6.20
CA ASN A 241 31.69 6.25 -6.99
C ASN A 241 31.56 6.01 -8.50
N SER A 242 30.74 5.05 -8.93
CA SER A 242 30.62 4.72 -10.36
C SER A 242 29.21 4.29 -10.77
N GLY A 243 28.89 4.44 -12.06
CA GLY A 243 27.64 3.94 -12.62
C GLY A 243 27.50 2.41 -12.54
N ARG A 244 28.64 1.67 -12.56
CA ARG A 244 28.64 0.22 -12.38
C ARG A 244 28.20 -0.16 -10.96
N GLN A 245 28.73 0.50 -9.94
CA GLN A 245 28.32 0.27 -8.56
C GLN A 245 26.82 0.59 -8.36
N LEU A 246 26.31 1.62 -9.03
CA LEU A 246 24.87 1.93 -9.00
C LEU A 246 24.05 0.79 -9.58
N VAL A 247 24.44 0.24 -10.75
CA VAL A 247 23.72 -0.88 -11.38
C VAL A 247 23.79 -2.13 -10.51
N GLU A 248 24.97 -2.51 -10.02
CA GLU A 248 25.16 -3.66 -9.14
C GLU A 248 24.32 -3.52 -7.85
N ARG A 249 24.28 -2.32 -7.28
CA ARG A 249 23.50 -2.03 -6.09
C ARG A 249 22.01 -2.16 -6.36
N ALA A 250 21.54 -1.59 -7.46
CA ALA A 250 20.14 -1.64 -7.86
C ALA A 250 19.69 -3.09 -8.17
N ILE A 251 20.51 -3.87 -8.87
CA ILE A 251 20.25 -5.30 -9.15
C ILE A 251 20.19 -6.10 -7.84
N LYS A 252 21.14 -5.90 -6.91
CA LYS A 252 21.10 -6.56 -5.60
C LYS A 252 19.85 -6.18 -4.81
N PHE A 253 19.45 -4.92 -4.87
CA PHE A 253 18.25 -4.44 -4.21
C PHE A 253 16.98 -5.09 -4.78
N VAL A 254 16.85 -5.20 -6.11
CA VAL A 254 15.72 -5.85 -6.78
C VAL A 254 15.84 -7.38 -6.74
N GLY A 255 17.03 -7.94 -6.94
CA GLY A 255 17.31 -9.39 -7.07
C GLY A 255 17.47 -10.12 -5.73
N GLY A 256 18.03 -9.50 -4.70
CA GLY A 256 18.10 -10.05 -3.34
C GLY A 256 16.72 -10.34 -2.75
N LYS A 257 15.69 -9.75 -3.33
CA LYS A 257 14.28 -9.91 -3.01
C LYS A 257 13.58 -11.05 -3.76
N LEU A 258 14.07 -11.42 -4.95
CA LEU A 258 13.61 -12.60 -5.70
C LEU A 258 14.11 -13.90 -5.06
N SER A 259 15.29 -13.90 -4.43
CA SER A 259 15.86 -15.07 -3.75
C SER A 259 15.16 -15.37 -2.41
N ALA A 260 14.74 -14.35 -1.67
CA ALA A 260 14.00 -14.53 -0.42
C ALA A 260 12.58 -15.09 -0.63
N ALA A 261 12.01 -14.92 -1.83
CA ALA A 261 10.73 -15.53 -2.21
C ALA A 261 10.84 -17.00 -2.62
N LYS A 262 11.98 -17.43 -3.17
CA LYS A 262 12.22 -18.83 -3.56
C LYS A 262 12.63 -19.76 -2.42
N GLY A 263 13.03 -19.24 -1.28
CA GLY A 263 13.54 -20.03 -0.14
C GLY A 263 12.47 -20.66 0.75
N ARG A 264 11.17 -20.34 0.57
CA ARG A 264 10.06 -20.83 1.42
C ARG A 264 9.21 -21.95 0.82
N ASP A 265 9.49 -22.35 -0.42
CA ASP A 265 8.73 -23.42 -1.11
C ASP A 265 9.40 -24.80 -1.08
N ARG A 266 10.40 -25.01 -0.21
CA ARG A 266 11.01 -26.34 0.00
C ARG A 266 10.68 -26.87 1.39
N GLY A 267 9.45 -27.27 1.58
CA GLY A 267 9.00 -27.86 2.85
C GLY A 267 7.71 -28.69 2.71
N TRP A 268 7.57 -29.40 1.57
CA TRP A 268 6.55 -30.45 1.42
C TRP A 268 7.18 -31.60 0.63
N GLN A 269 8.00 -32.40 1.28
CA GLN A 269 8.30 -33.79 0.95
C GLN A 269 8.60 -34.49 2.28
N GLU A 270 7.61 -35.20 2.80
CA GLU A 270 7.50 -36.60 3.23
C GLU A 270 6.21 -36.74 4.05
#